data_0b4a3c37d77ea6babe4204ad8e32571f
#
_entry.id   0b4a3c37d77ea6babe4204ad8e32571f
#
_cell.length_a   1.000
_cell.length_b   1.000
_cell.length_c   1.000
_cell.angle_alpha   90.00
_cell.angle_beta   90.00
_cell.angle_gamma   90.00
#
_symmetry.space_group_name_H-M   'P 1'
#
loop_
_entity.id
_entity.type
_entity.pdbx_description
1 polymer ?
#
loop_
_entity_poly.entity_id
_entity_poly.type
_entity_poly.pdbx_seq_one_letter_code
_entity_poly.pdbx_strand_id
1 'polypeptide(L)'
;MILFGSVGLAGFLLIPSPACADTKLSRPSLEQLPGFLSGSTPFRTFRRARIPAESILLKDLSSGQILYAFESDRRLSPASLTKIMSALVMLEYGKLDDYVTVSREAAAARKMHLRLRAGHIFRLEDLLKAMLITSANDACLAAAIHVGGSEEKFVELMNGKARALGLTHTHFSNACGFDSPTHYTTAQDLAALTELALQHPLFRSYVKEERGILTAINTNRSYLLRTTNRLLGRMPGVEGVKTGFTSKAGRCLIAKVSQDGRELLLVLLHASSRWNTATHLIKYGLRNPRLATTALR
;
A
#
# COMPACT_ATOMS: atom_id res chain seq x y z
N MET A 1 -72.63 -0.02 4.34
CA MET A 1 -72.97 1.27 4.93
C MET A 1 -71.78 2.19 4.65
N ILE A 2 -71.99 3.15 3.81
CA ILE A 2 -71.11 4.09 3.12
C ILE A 2 -70.65 5.18 4.10
N LEU A 3 -69.38 5.59 4.09
CA LEU A 3 -69.06 6.95 4.45
C LEU A 3 -67.74 7.35 3.75
N PHE A 4 -67.91 8.33 2.88
CA PHE A 4 -66.84 9.09 2.16
C PHE A 4 -66.16 10.07 3.13
N GLY A 5 -64.84 10.21 3.01
CA GLY A 5 -64.04 11.21 3.69
C GLY A 5 -63.08 11.90 2.72
N SER A 6 -63.32 13.18 2.57
CA SER A 6 -62.84 14.17 1.63
C SER A 6 -61.33 14.31 1.42
N VAL A 7 -61.01 14.57 0.13
CA VAL A 7 -59.72 14.99 -0.42
C VAL A 7 -59.41 16.44 -0.05
N GLY A 8 -58.28 16.70 0.60
CA GLY A 8 -57.69 18.02 0.80
C GLY A 8 -56.63 18.32 -0.27
N LEU A 9 -56.92 19.28 -1.15
CA LEU A 9 -55.94 19.87 -2.07
C LEU A 9 -54.97 20.77 -1.29
N ALA A 10 -53.69 20.43 -1.25
CA ALA A 10 -52.65 21.34 -0.81
C ALA A 10 -51.93 21.92 -2.06
N GLY A 11 -52.09 23.26 -2.20
CA GLY A 11 -51.54 24.01 -3.32
C GLY A 11 -50.00 24.04 -3.32
N PHE A 12 -49.40 23.76 -4.47
CA PHE A 12 -47.99 23.96 -4.73
C PHE A 12 -47.76 25.47 -5.02
N LEU A 13 -47.03 26.12 -4.12
CA LEU A 13 -46.46 27.45 -4.35
C LEU A 13 -45.18 27.26 -5.17
N LEU A 14 -45.21 27.73 -6.42
CA LEU A 14 -44.04 27.86 -7.29
C LEU A 14 -43.16 29.02 -6.82
N ILE A 15 -41.96 28.73 -6.31
CA ILE A 15 -40.93 29.72 -6.03
C ILE A 15 -40.09 29.88 -7.31
N PRO A 16 -39.91 31.10 -7.86
CA PRO A 16 -39.10 31.30 -9.05
C PRO A 16 -37.62 31.16 -8.69
N SER A 17 -36.89 30.37 -9.51
CA SER A 17 -35.42 30.20 -9.48
C SER A 17 -34.75 31.52 -9.87
N PRO A 18 -33.71 31.98 -9.14
CA PRO A 18 -32.93 33.14 -9.58
C PRO A 18 -32.01 32.77 -10.76
N ALA A 19 -32.06 33.63 -11.77
CA ALA A 19 -31.25 33.55 -12.98
C ALA A 19 -29.76 33.54 -12.64
N CYS A 20 -29.06 32.58 -13.29
CA CYS A 20 -27.61 32.48 -13.25
C CYS A 20 -27.00 33.65 -14.04
N ALA A 21 -26.42 34.62 -13.35
CA ALA A 21 -25.66 35.69 -13.96
C ALA A 21 -24.26 35.17 -14.28
N ASP A 22 -23.93 35.10 -15.57
CA ASP A 22 -22.57 34.85 -16.10
C ASP A 22 -21.60 35.95 -15.65
N THR A 23 -20.92 35.74 -14.56
CA THR A 23 -19.74 36.54 -14.21
C THR A 23 -18.50 35.85 -14.80
N LYS A 24 -18.07 36.34 -15.97
CA LYS A 24 -16.74 36.09 -16.55
C LYS A 24 -15.68 36.60 -15.57
N LEU A 25 -15.14 35.71 -14.74
CA LEU A 25 -13.93 35.96 -13.99
C LEU A 25 -12.74 36.02 -14.96
N SER A 26 -12.31 37.25 -15.30
CA SER A 26 -11.06 37.53 -16.01
C SER A 26 -9.89 37.01 -15.15
N ARG A 27 -9.05 36.14 -15.74
CA ARG A 27 -7.80 35.69 -15.16
C ARG A 27 -6.89 36.92 -14.98
N PRO A 28 -6.34 37.17 -13.77
CA PRO A 28 -5.34 38.22 -13.62
C PRO A 28 -4.05 37.79 -14.36
N SER A 29 -3.51 38.69 -15.19
CA SER A 29 -2.23 38.53 -15.84
C SER A 29 -1.10 38.53 -14.79
N LEU A 30 -0.08 37.72 -15.01
CA LEU A 30 1.07 37.47 -14.13
C LEU A 30 1.98 38.69 -13.88
N GLU A 31 1.60 39.87 -14.36
CA GLU A 31 2.44 41.09 -14.29
C GLU A 31 2.12 42.03 -13.12
N GLN A 32 1.19 41.69 -12.22
CA GLN A 32 0.80 42.60 -11.13
C GLN A 32 1.02 42.01 -9.72
N LEU A 33 2.15 41.35 -9.48
CA LEU A 33 2.57 41.01 -8.11
C LEU A 33 3.79 41.89 -7.73
N PRO A 34 3.70 42.72 -6.69
CA PRO A 34 4.82 43.53 -6.25
C PRO A 34 5.88 42.68 -5.55
N GLY A 35 7.14 42.81 -6.01
CA GLY A 35 8.32 42.65 -5.22
C GLY A 35 8.65 41.28 -4.65
N PHE A 36 9.06 40.32 -5.50
CA PHE A 36 9.88 39.21 -5.02
C PHE A 36 11.32 39.71 -4.82
N LEU A 37 11.64 40.02 -3.58
CA LEU A 37 13.03 40.27 -3.18
C LEU A 37 13.81 38.95 -3.35
N SER A 38 14.86 39.08 -4.17
CA SER A 38 15.90 38.11 -4.43
C SER A 38 16.59 37.68 -3.13
N GLY A 39 16.14 36.58 -2.55
CA GLY A 39 16.82 35.84 -1.53
C GLY A 39 17.09 34.42 -2.07
N SER A 40 18.09 34.31 -2.94
CA SER A 40 18.54 33.04 -3.50
C SER A 40 19.30 32.24 -2.45
N THR A 41 18.59 31.47 -1.62
CA THR A 41 19.14 30.24 -1.08
C THR A 41 19.20 29.24 -2.25
N PRO A 42 20.36 28.71 -2.61
CA PRO A 42 20.42 27.75 -3.71
C PRO A 42 19.70 26.49 -3.26
N PHE A 43 18.50 26.26 -3.82
CA PHE A 43 17.99 24.91 -3.95
C PHE A 43 19.11 24.12 -4.58
N ARG A 44 19.81 23.31 -3.78
CA ARG A 44 20.74 22.33 -4.29
C ARG A 44 19.89 21.37 -5.14
N THR A 45 19.67 21.76 -6.39
CA THR A 45 19.11 20.90 -7.41
C THR A 45 19.88 19.60 -7.31
N PHE A 46 19.19 18.57 -6.89
CA PHE A 46 19.69 17.20 -7.00
C PHE A 46 20.06 17.06 -8.47
N ARG A 47 21.38 17.14 -8.75
CA ARG A 47 21.89 16.90 -10.10
C ARG A 47 21.19 15.65 -10.55
N ARG A 48 20.54 15.64 -11.70
CA ARG A 48 19.78 14.55 -12.32
C ARG A 48 20.63 13.28 -12.49
N ALA A 49 21.20 12.77 -11.41
CA ALA A 49 21.67 11.40 -11.34
C ALA A 49 20.41 10.56 -11.49
N ARG A 50 20.26 9.91 -12.63
CA ARG A 50 19.14 9.04 -12.96
C ARG A 50 18.99 8.04 -11.81
N ILE A 51 18.03 8.30 -10.91
CA ILE A 51 17.75 7.37 -9.82
C ILE A 51 17.29 6.08 -10.50
N PRO A 52 17.94 4.94 -10.26
CA PRO A 52 17.73 3.73 -11.03
C PRO A 52 16.46 2.98 -10.57
N ALA A 53 15.29 3.60 -10.75
CA ALA A 53 13.97 3.04 -10.54
C ALA A 53 12.98 3.61 -11.55
N GLU A 54 11.94 2.87 -11.91
CA GLU A 54 10.92 3.30 -12.87
C GLU A 54 9.81 4.12 -12.22
N SER A 55 9.54 3.91 -10.93
CA SER A 55 8.59 4.73 -10.17
C SER A 55 9.02 4.85 -8.72
N ILE A 56 8.88 6.05 -8.16
CA ILE A 56 9.29 6.41 -6.80
C ILE A 56 8.25 7.32 -6.17
N LEU A 57 7.93 7.07 -4.91
CA LEU A 57 7.24 8.01 -4.04
C LEU A 57 7.91 8.02 -2.67
N LEU A 58 8.31 9.19 -2.19
CA LEU A 58 8.75 9.43 -0.82
C LEU A 58 7.82 10.44 -0.17
N LYS A 59 7.16 10.05 0.90
CA LYS A 59 6.16 10.85 1.62
C LYS A 59 6.55 11.00 3.08
N ASP A 60 6.37 12.17 3.65
CA ASP A 60 6.37 12.41 5.10
C ASP A 60 4.96 12.10 5.61
N LEU A 61 4.84 11.08 6.46
CA LEU A 61 3.56 10.62 6.98
C LEU A 61 2.95 11.57 8.01
N SER A 62 3.79 12.34 8.71
CA SER A 62 3.32 13.27 9.75
C SER A 62 2.65 14.51 9.15
N SER A 63 3.19 15.02 8.03
CA SER A 63 2.65 16.19 7.33
C SER A 63 1.78 15.84 6.12
N GLY A 64 1.83 14.59 5.64
CA GLY A 64 1.22 14.17 4.38
C GLY A 64 1.97 14.66 3.13
N GLN A 65 3.08 15.40 3.29
CA GLN A 65 3.82 16.01 2.18
C GLN A 65 4.59 14.97 1.36
N ILE A 66 4.49 15.08 0.03
CA ILE A 66 5.34 14.33 -0.89
C ILE A 66 6.69 15.06 -0.99
N LEU A 67 7.75 14.37 -0.53
CA LEU A 67 9.13 14.91 -0.54
C LEU A 67 9.85 14.63 -1.85
N TYR A 68 9.48 13.54 -2.51
CA TYR A 68 10.01 13.16 -3.83
C TYR A 68 9.03 12.27 -4.56
N ALA A 69 8.77 12.56 -5.83
CA ALA A 69 7.98 11.72 -6.72
C ALA A 69 8.65 11.64 -8.10
N PHE A 70 8.64 10.46 -8.68
CA PHE A 70 9.05 10.20 -10.06
C PHE A 70 8.15 9.11 -10.63
N GLU A 71 7.40 9.41 -11.72
CA GLU A 71 6.47 8.48 -12.37
C GLU A 71 5.56 7.75 -11.35
N SER A 72 5.11 8.47 -10.31
CA SER A 72 4.41 7.88 -9.15
C SER A 72 3.03 7.33 -9.47
N ASP A 73 2.43 7.73 -10.59
CA ASP A 73 1.16 7.30 -11.15
C ASP A 73 1.30 6.27 -12.28
N ARG A 74 2.53 5.93 -12.66
CA ARG A 74 2.81 4.93 -13.69
C ARG A 74 2.41 3.54 -13.21
N ARG A 75 1.59 2.83 -14.01
CA ARG A 75 1.18 1.44 -13.76
C ARG A 75 2.34 0.48 -13.97
N LEU A 76 2.71 -0.24 -12.92
CA LEU A 76 3.78 -1.22 -12.92
C LEU A 76 3.35 -2.49 -12.18
N SER A 77 4.02 -3.60 -12.46
CA SER A 77 3.80 -4.85 -11.73
C SER A 77 4.34 -4.74 -10.30
N PRO A 78 3.51 -4.99 -9.25
CA PRO A 78 3.90 -4.80 -7.85
C PRO A 78 4.77 -5.94 -7.28
N ALA A 79 4.79 -7.10 -7.93
CA ALA A 79 5.28 -8.34 -7.32
C ALA A 79 4.64 -8.57 -5.93
N SER A 80 5.39 -9.06 -4.96
CA SER A 80 4.88 -9.35 -3.60
C SER A 80 4.48 -8.12 -2.77
N LEU A 81 4.53 -6.89 -3.28
CA LEU A 81 3.88 -5.76 -2.63
C LEU A 81 2.35 -5.93 -2.63
N THR A 82 1.80 -6.72 -3.54
CA THR A 82 0.42 -7.22 -3.56
C THR A 82 -0.04 -7.74 -2.20
N LYS A 83 0.84 -8.39 -1.46
CA LYS A 83 0.54 -9.01 -0.17
C LYS A 83 0.10 -8.02 0.92
N ILE A 84 0.29 -6.71 0.70
CA ILE A 84 -0.26 -5.67 1.57
C ILE A 84 -1.79 -5.65 1.44
N MET A 85 -2.33 -5.69 0.22
CA MET A 85 -3.77 -5.81 0.00
C MET A 85 -4.29 -7.15 0.53
N SER A 86 -3.58 -8.24 0.26
CA SER A 86 -3.98 -9.57 0.76
C SER A 86 -4.04 -9.60 2.29
N ALA A 87 -3.08 -8.97 2.96
CA ALA A 87 -3.09 -8.85 4.42
C ALA A 87 -4.30 -8.07 4.92
N LEU A 88 -4.65 -6.94 4.29
CA LEU A 88 -5.83 -6.16 4.68
C LEU A 88 -7.12 -6.95 4.49
N VAL A 89 -7.28 -7.69 3.39
CA VAL A 89 -8.45 -8.54 3.16
C VAL A 89 -8.51 -9.67 4.19
N MET A 90 -7.38 -10.31 4.51
CA MET A 90 -7.33 -11.35 5.54
C MET A 90 -7.68 -10.81 6.93
N LEU A 91 -7.24 -9.61 7.27
CA LEU A 91 -7.52 -8.95 8.55
C LEU A 91 -8.99 -8.50 8.67
N GLU A 92 -9.65 -8.20 7.56
CA GLU A 92 -11.02 -7.72 7.52
C GLU A 92 -12.05 -8.85 7.43
N TYR A 93 -11.77 -9.89 6.65
CA TYR A 93 -12.73 -10.95 6.35
C TYR A 93 -12.37 -12.29 6.99
N GLY A 94 -11.13 -12.50 7.42
CA GLY A 94 -10.68 -13.74 8.04
C GLY A 94 -10.87 -13.73 9.56
N LYS A 95 -11.11 -14.91 10.12
CA LYS A 95 -11.00 -15.14 11.56
C LYS A 95 -9.59 -15.63 11.85
N LEU A 96 -8.78 -14.82 12.50
CA LEU A 96 -7.34 -15.05 12.66
C LEU A 96 -6.99 -16.33 13.44
N ASP A 97 -7.89 -16.78 14.28
CA ASP A 97 -7.79 -18.04 15.05
C ASP A 97 -8.26 -19.29 14.31
N ASP A 98 -8.83 -19.12 13.09
CA ASP A 98 -9.23 -20.26 12.25
C ASP A 98 -8.04 -21.17 11.93
N TYR A 99 -8.33 -22.46 11.87
CA TYR A 99 -7.39 -23.49 11.41
C TYR A 99 -7.46 -23.65 9.90
N VAL A 100 -6.34 -23.36 9.24
CA VAL A 100 -6.18 -23.40 7.79
C VAL A 100 -5.42 -24.66 7.40
N THR A 101 -6.06 -25.53 6.63
CA THR A 101 -5.38 -26.69 6.02
C THR A 101 -4.74 -26.28 4.71
N VAL A 102 -3.43 -26.52 4.57
CA VAL A 102 -2.70 -26.23 3.32
C VAL A 102 -3.19 -27.19 2.24
N SER A 103 -3.76 -26.63 1.17
CA SER A 103 -4.20 -27.39 0.00
C SER A 103 -3.01 -27.89 -0.83
N ARG A 104 -3.23 -28.85 -1.74
CA ARG A 104 -2.22 -29.28 -2.72
C ARG A 104 -1.80 -28.12 -3.63
N GLU A 105 -2.74 -27.26 -3.99
CA GLU A 105 -2.51 -26.07 -4.79
C GLU A 105 -1.58 -25.08 -4.07
N ALA A 106 -1.88 -24.75 -2.82
CA ALA A 106 -1.05 -23.85 -2.02
C ALA A 106 0.36 -24.42 -1.79
N ALA A 107 0.48 -25.71 -1.51
CA ALA A 107 1.76 -26.41 -1.35
C ALA A 107 2.60 -26.41 -2.64
N ALA A 108 1.96 -26.35 -3.82
CA ALA A 108 2.62 -26.29 -5.13
C ALA A 108 3.03 -24.84 -5.54
N ALA A 109 2.76 -23.84 -4.71
CA ALA A 109 3.11 -22.45 -5.00
C ALA A 109 4.60 -22.30 -5.30
N ARG A 110 4.91 -21.61 -6.42
CA ARG A 110 6.29 -21.48 -6.93
C ARG A 110 6.99 -20.26 -6.33
N LYS A 111 8.34 -20.28 -6.39
CA LYS A 111 9.23 -19.19 -5.90
C LYS A 111 9.01 -18.93 -4.41
N MET A 112 9.66 -18.03 -3.82
CA MET A 112 9.51 -17.57 -2.41
C MET A 112 8.45 -18.35 -1.60
N HIS A 113 8.77 -19.55 -1.13
CA HIS A 113 7.88 -20.42 -0.38
C HIS A 113 8.63 -21.08 0.79
N LEU A 114 7.91 -21.45 1.83
CA LEU A 114 8.42 -22.17 3.01
C LEU A 114 8.48 -23.69 2.78
N ARG A 115 7.98 -24.18 1.66
CA ARG A 115 7.75 -25.60 1.37
C ARG A 115 6.76 -26.22 2.35
N LEU A 116 5.65 -25.52 2.59
CA LEU A 116 4.55 -26.06 3.36
C LEU A 116 4.02 -27.32 2.67
N ARG A 117 3.65 -28.32 3.46
CA ARG A 117 3.14 -29.59 2.92
C ARG A 117 1.62 -29.56 2.90
N ALA A 118 1.02 -30.13 1.85
CA ALA A 118 -0.39 -30.36 1.79
C ALA A 118 -0.87 -31.17 3.01
N GLY A 119 -1.99 -30.78 3.61
CA GLY A 119 -2.53 -31.38 4.82
C GLY A 119 -1.94 -30.84 6.13
N HIS A 120 -0.89 -30.01 6.12
CA HIS A 120 -0.46 -29.31 7.33
C HIS A 120 -1.51 -28.25 7.71
N ILE A 121 -1.71 -28.09 9.01
CA ILE A 121 -2.68 -27.15 9.58
C ILE A 121 -1.93 -26.05 10.34
N PHE A 122 -2.33 -24.80 10.10
CA PHE A 122 -1.81 -23.62 10.77
C PHE A 122 -2.96 -22.69 11.18
N ARG A 123 -2.72 -21.75 12.09
CA ARG A 123 -3.65 -20.65 12.30
C ARG A 123 -3.57 -19.67 11.14
N LEU A 124 -4.68 -19.04 10.79
CA LEU A 124 -4.69 -17.99 9.75
C LEU A 124 -3.72 -16.86 10.09
N GLU A 125 -3.67 -16.46 11.36
CA GLU A 125 -2.72 -15.46 11.87
C GLU A 125 -1.26 -15.82 11.57
N ASP A 126 -0.88 -17.09 11.81
CA ASP A 126 0.49 -17.55 11.59
C ASP A 126 0.86 -17.56 10.10
N LEU A 127 -0.08 -17.91 9.21
CA LEU A 127 0.10 -17.82 7.77
C LEU A 127 0.23 -16.38 7.29
N LEU A 128 -0.59 -15.46 7.82
CA LEU A 128 -0.50 -14.02 7.56
C LEU A 128 0.88 -13.48 7.96
N LYS A 129 1.34 -13.84 9.16
CA LYS A 129 2.67 -13.47 9.67
C LYS A 129 3.79 -14.01 8.76
N ALA A 130 3.73 -15.29 8.38
CA ALA A 130 4.69 -15.91 7.47
C ALA A 130 4.72 -15.23 6.09
N MET A 131 3.54 -14.89 5.55
CA MET A 131 3.39 -14.15 4.30
C MET A 131 4.04 -12.76 4.35
N LEU A 132 3.90 -12.03 5.45
CA LEU A 132 4.46 -10.68 5.58
C LEU A 132 5.96 -10.70 5.82
N ILE A 133 6.47 -11.52 6.74
CA ILE A 133 7.88 -11.58 7.10
C ILE A 133 8.72 -12.18 5.96
N THR A 134 8.40 -13.42 5.54
CA THR A 134 9.21 -14.19 4.59
C THR A 134 8.78 -13.99 3.15
N SER A 135 7.63 -13.34 2.91
CA SER A 135 7.01 -13.24 1.58
C SER A 135 6.57 -14.60 1.02
N ALA A 136 6.27 -15.58 1.87
CA ALA A 136 5.94 -16.95 1.49
C ALA A 136 4.66 -17.01 0.62
N ASN A 137 4.79 -17.57 -0.58
CA ASN A 137 3.66 -17.68 -1.53
C ASN A 137 2.71 -18.81 -1.16
N ASP A 138 3.23 -19.93 -0.63
CA ASP A 138 2.43 -21.04 -0.13
C ASP A 138 1.55 -20.64 1.07
N ALA A 139 2.10 -19.88 2.01
CA ALA A 139 1.33 -19.32 3.11
C ALA A 139 0.28 -18.30 2.64
N CYS A 140 0.67 -17.43 1.69
CA CYS A 140 -0.23 -16.45 1.08
C CYS A 140 -1.42 -17.14 0.41
N LEU A 141 -1.18 -18.14 -0.44
CA LEU A 141 -2.21 -18.82 -1.19
C LEU A 141 -3.12 -19.67 -0.28
N ALA A 142 -2.55 -20.38 0.71
CA ALA A 142 -3.33 -21.13 1.69
C ALA A 142 -4.30 -20.22 2.46
N ALA A 143 -3.80 -19.06 2.93
CA ALA A 143 -4.63 -18.09 3.63
C ALA A 143 -5.69 -17.45 2.70
N ALA A 144 -5.33 -17.10 1.46
CA ALA A 144 -6.25 -16.52 0.49
C ALA A 144 -7.40 -17.45 0.12
N ILE A 145 -7.08 -18.73 -0.16
CA ILE A 145 -8.09 -19.76 -0.45
C ILE A 145 -9.01 -19.97 0.75
N HIS A 146 -8.46 -20.00 1.97
CA HIS A 146 -9.27 -20.17 3.17
C HIS A 146 -10.27 -19.02 3.36
N VAL A 147 -9.80 -17.77 3.25
CA VAL A 147 -10.64 -16.58 3.49
C VAL A 147 -11.66 -16.35 2.36
N GLY A 148 -11.26 -16.58 1.11
CA GLY A 148 -12.13 -16.37 -0.05
C GLY A 148 -12.97 -17.59 -0.43
N GLY A 149 -12.62 -18.78 0.05
CA GLY A 149 -13.14 -20.05 -0.45
C GLY A 149 -12.46 -20.52 -1.74
N SER A 150 -11.89 -19.59 -2.53
CA SER A 150 -10.98 -19.83 -3.66
C SER A 150 -10.08 -18.60 -3.86
N GLU A 151 -8.98 -18.74 -4.65
CA GLU A 151 -8.13 -17.58 -4.97
C GLU A 151 -8.90 -16.54 -5.78
N GLU A 152 -9.76 -16.97 -6.72
CA GLU A 152 -10.55 -16.07 -7.57
C GLU A 152 -11.47 -15.18 -6.73
N LYS A 153 -12.25 -15.78 -5.81
CA LYS A 153 -13.14 -15.02 -4.92
C LYS A 153 -12.36 -14.09 -3.98
N PHE A 154 -11.19 -14.55 -3.53
CA PHE A 154 -10.31 -13.67 -2.74
C PHE A 154 -9.82 -12.47 -3.55
N VAL A 155 -9.47 -12.66 -4.82
CA VAL A 155 -9.08 -11.57 -5.73
C VAL A 155 -10.25 -10.62 -6.01
N GLU A 156 -11.48 -11.11 -6.06
CA GLU A 156 -12.68 -10.26 -6.13
C GLU A 156 -12.79 -9.34 -4.90
N LEU A 157 -12.54 -9.87 -3.70
CA LEU A 157 -12.48 -9.06 -2.47
C LEU A 157 -11.37 -8.02 -2.53
N MET A 158 -10.16 -8.39 -3.00
CA MET A 158 -9.04 -7.46 -3.18
C MET A 158 -9.41 -6.31 -4.12
N ASN A 159 -10.00 -6.61 -5.27
CA ASN A 159 -10.41 -5.60 -6.25
C ASN A 159 -11.61 -4.78 -5.76
N GLY A 160 -12.54 -5.39 -5.03
CA GLY A 160 -13.61 -4.68 -4.34
C GLY A 160 -13.07 -3.64 -3.37
N LYS A 161 -12.11 -4.04 -2.53
CA LYS A 161 -11.43 -3.15 -1.60
C LYS A 161 -10.62 -2.06 -2.30
N ALA A 162 -9.92 -2.38 -3.39
CA ALA A 162 -9.19 -1.38 -4.18
C ALA A 162 -10.14 -0.28 -4.71
N ARG A 163 -11.31 -0.66 -5.22
CA ARG A 163 -12.35 0.30 -5.66
C ARG A 163 -12.87 1.14 -4.51
N ALA A 164 -13.19 0.52 -3.38
CA ALA A 164 -13.69 1.21 -2.19
C ALA A 164 -12.69 2.23 -1.62
N LEU A 165 -11.39 1.98 -1.80
CA LEU A 165 -10.30 2.87 -1.40
C LEU A 165 -9.93 3.91 -2.47
N GLY A 166 -10.60 3.92 -3.62
CA GLY A 166 -10.29 4.84 -4.71
C GLY A 166 -8.94 4.58 -5.40
N LEU A 167 -8.41 3.35 -5.33
CA LEU A 167 -7.15 2.96 -5.99
C LEU A 167 -7.39 2.71 -7.49
N THR A 168 -7.61 3.79 -8.24
CA THR A 168 -8.11 3.73 -9.62
C THR A 168 -7.08 3.22 -10.64
N HIS A 169 -5.80 3.18 -10.25
CA HIS A 169 -4.71 2.68 -11.08
C HIS A 169 -4.18 1.34 -10.60
N THR A 170 -5.00 0.57 -9.85
CA THR A 170 -4.63 -0.72 -9.27
C THR A 170 -5.62 -1.80 -9.67
N HIS A 171 -5.10 -2.96 -10.10
CA HIS A 171 -5.87 -4.16 -10.36
C HIS A 171 -5.07 -5.41 -9.97
N PHE A 172 -5.70 -6.30 -9.24
CA PHE A 172 -5.14 -7.57 -8.80
C PHE A 172 -5.70 -8.72 -9.62
N SER A 173 -4.83 -9.64 -10.07
CA SER A 173 -5.20 -10.85 -10.81
C SER A 173 -4.88 -12.13 -10.03
N ASN A 174 -4.20 -12.00 -8.88
CA ASN A 174 -3.89 -13.08 -7.95
C ASN A 174 -3.57 -12.51 -6.57
N ALA A 175 -3.60 -13.36 -5.56
CA ALA A 175 -3.40 -12.95 -4.18
C ALA A 175 -1.95 -12.65 -3.79
N CYS A 176 -0.96 -13.20 -4.49
CA CYS A 176 0.41 -13.27 -4.00
C CYS A 176 1.42 -12.40 -4.77
N GLY A 177 1.01 -11.81 -5.90
CA GLY A 177 1.84 -10.92 -6.71
C GLY A 177 2.65 -11.65 -7.77
N PHE A 178 2.10 -12.70 -8.36
CA PHE A 178 2.65 -13.32 -9.56
C PHE A 178 2.41 -12.43 -10.79
N ASP A 179 3.30 -12.50 -11.75
CA ASP A 179 3.19 -11.73 -12.98
C ASP A 179 1.94 -12.10 -13.78
N SER A 180 1.15 -11.09 -14.15
CA SER A 180 0.03 -11.18 -15.07
C SER A 180 -0.06 -9.88 -15.87
N PRO A 181 -0.56 -9.89 -17.12
CA PRO A 181 -0.78 -8.67 -17.91
C PRO A 181 -1.71 -7.67 -17.22
N THR A 182 -2.68 -8.17 -16.47
CA THR A 182 -3.71 -7.37 -15.79
C THR A 182 -3.41 -7.12 -14.31
N HIS A 183 -2.21 -7.50 -13.81
CA HIS A 183 -1.79 -7.29 -12.41
C HIS A 183 -0.87 -6.08 -12.32
N TYR A 184 -1.40 -4.94 -11.93
CA TYR A 184 -0.68 -3.67 -11.88
C TYR A 184 -1.13 -2.78 -10.73
N THR A 185 -0.28 -1.83 -10.39
CA THR A 185 -0.53 -0.76 -9.42
C THR A 185 0.40 0.43 -9.71
N THR A 186 0.31 1.49 -8.91
CA THR A 186 1.19 2.65 -8.93
C THR A 186 1.87 2.86 -7.58
N ALA A 187 2.95 3.63 -7.54
CA ALA A 187 3.59 3.97 -6.26
C ALA A 187 2.66 4.81 -5.38
N GLN A 188 1.80 5.63 -5.99
CA GLN A 188 0.82 6.44 -5.29
C GLN A 188 -0.28 5.58 -4.63
N ASP A 189 -0.87 4.65 -5.39
CA ASP A 189 -1.88 3.73 -4.85
C ASP A 189 -1.30 2.84 -3.74
N LEU A 190 -0.07 2.34 -3.94
CA LEU A 190 0.62 1.54 -2.92
C LEU A 190 0.94 2.33 -1.66
N ALA A 191 1.26 3.62 -1.77
CA ALA A 191 1.47 4.46 -0.60
C ALA A 191 0.17 4.59 0.21
N ALA A 192 -0.94 4.94 -0.44
CA ALA A 192 -2.24 5.04 0.22
C ALA A 192 -2.68 3.72 0.86
N LEU A 193 -2.53 2.60 0.13
CA LEU A 193 -2.81 1.25 0.63
C LEU A 193 -1.95 0.91 1.86
N THR A 194 -0.67 1.26 1.83
CA THR A 194 0.27 0.96 2.92
C THR A 194 -0.01 1.82 4.15
N GLU A 195 -0.36 3.10 3.97
CA GLU A 195 -0.76 3.98 5.06
C GLU A 195 -1.97 3.41 5.82
N LEU A 196 -2.97 2.92 5.10
CA LEU A 196 -4.13 2.24 5.70
C LEU A 196 -3.70 0.96 6.44
N ALA A 197 -2.87 0.12 5.81
CA ALA A 197 -2.42 -1.13 6.41
C ALA A 197 -1.63 -0.90 7.70
N LEU A 198 -0.83 0.16 7.75
CA LEU A 198 -0.05 0.54 8.94
C LEU A 198 -0.92 1.04 10.12
N GLN A 199 -2.19 1.38 9.89
CA GLN A 199 -3.13 1.67 10.98
C GLN A 199 -3.53 0.41 11.75
N HIS A 200 -3.47 -0.78 11.10
CA HIS A 200 -3.81 -2.03 11.75
C HIS A 200 -2.65 -2.51 12.66
N PRO A 201 -2.86 -2.69 13.98
CA PRO A 201 -1.78 -3.01 14.93
C PRO A 201 -1.02 -4.29 14.58
N LEU A 202 -1.71 -5.38 14.20
CA LEU A 202 -1.08 -6.65 13.85
C LEU A 202 -0.25 -6.53 12.56
N PHE A 203 -0.75 -5.85 11.53
CA PHE A 203 0.03 -5.62 10.32
C PHE A 203 1.32 -4.88 10.65
N ARG A 204 1.21 -3.79 11.42
CA ARG A 204 2.37 -2.97 11.84
C ARG A 204 3.38 -3.77 12.68
N SER A 205 2.92 -4.69 13.55
CA SER A 205 3.82 -5.54 14.32
C SER A 205 4.56 -6.53 13.44
N TYR A 206 3.85 -7.23 12.53
CA TYR A 206 4.46 -8.30 11.73
C TYR A 206 5.46 -7.79 10.70
N VAL A 207 5.23 -6.62 10.09
CA VAL A 207 6.18 -6.07 9.11
C VAL A 207 7.49 -5.58 9.75
N LYS A 208 7.53 -5.41 11.09
CA LYS A 208 8.72 -5.07 11.87
C LYS A 208 9.53 -6.30 12.29
N GLU A 209 8.98 -7.50 12.21
CA GLU A 209 9.67 -8.70 12.67
C GLU A 209 10.77 -9.13 11.69
N GLU A 210 11.98 -9.33 12.23
CA GLU A 210 13.11 -9.82 11.46
C GLU A 210 13.11 -11.35 11.34
N ARG A 211 12.61 -12.03 12.35
CA ARG A 211 12.59 -13.50 12.48
C ARG A 211 11.34 -13.98 13.18
N GLY A 212 10.94 -15.20 12.90
CA GLY A 212 9.84 -15.87 13.57
C GLY A 212 9.89 -17.36 13.32
N ILE A 213 8.93 -18.07 13.89
CA ILE A 213 8.75 -19.50 13.67
C ILE A 213 7.29 -19.72 13.33
N LEU A 214 7.04 -20.55 12.31
CA LEU A 214 5.71 -21.05 11.95
C LEU A 214 5.70 -22.55 12.25
N THR A 215 4.79 -23.01 13.11
CA THR A 215 4.71 -24.42 13.48
C THR A 215 3.35 -25.01 13.07
N ALA A 216 3.39 -26.13 12.36
CA ALA A 216 2.16 -26.85 12.00
C ALA A 216 1.51 -27.47 13.25
N ILE A 217 0.20 -27.28 13.41
CA ILE A 217 -0.55 -27.68 14.63
C ILE A 217 -0.71 -29.20 14.69
N ASN A 218 -0.90 -29.84 13.53
CA ASN A 218 -1.14 -31.28 13.42
C ASN A 218 0.14 -32.11 13.27
N THR A 219 1.30 -31.45 13.27
CA THR A 219 2.60 -32.09 13.23
C THR A 219 3.61 -31.25 14.00
N ASN A 220 4.76 -31.83 14.39
CA ASN A 220 5.82 -31.06 15.07
C ASN A 220 6.74 -30.30 14.09
N ARG A 221 6.29 -30.08 12.84
CA ARG A 221 7.13 -29.42 11.84
C ARG A 221 7.09 -27.92 11.99
N SER A 222 8.26 -27.33 12.18
CA SER A 222 8.46 -25.90 12.26
C SER A 222 9.22 -25.35 11.07
N TYR A 223 8.96 -24.08 10.73
CA TYR A 223 9.54 -23.35 9.62
C TYR A 223 10.10 -22.03 10.13
N LEU A 224 11.37 -21.76 9.85
CA LEU A 224 12.02 -20.51 10.24
C LEU A 224 11.60 -19.39 9.29
N LEU A 225 11.05 -18.34 9.85
CA LEU A 225 10.74 -17.11 9.13
C LEU A 225 11.92 -16.15 9.23
N ARG A 226 12.27 -15.52 8.11
CA ARG A 226 13.29 -14.46 8.04
C ARG A 226 12.81 -13.34 7.14
N THR A 227 12.98 -12.11 7.59
CA THR A 227 12.61 -10.96 6.77
C THR A 227 13.39 -10.91 5.47
N THR A 228 12.71 -10.48 4.41
CA THR A 228 13.32 -10.19 3.11
C THR A 228 13.79 -8.74 3.00
N ASN A 229 13.45 -7.89 3.97
CA ASN A 229 13.86 -6.49 4.01
C ASN A 229 15.25 -6.34 4.65
N ARG A 230 16.27 -6.09 3.81
CA ARG A 230 17.65 -5.92 4.29
C ARG A 230 17.94 -4.63 5.04
N LEU A 231 17.01 -3.68 5.05
CA LEU A 231 17.16 -2.43 5.82
C LEU A 231 16.70 -2.61 7.26
N LEU A 232 15.75 -3.52 7.50
CA LEU A 232 15.25 -3.82 8.84
C LEU A 232 16.37 -4.40 9.70
N GLY A 233 16.52 -3.87 10.92
CA GLY A 233 17.62 -4.21 11.84
C GLY A 233 19.00 -3.68 11.44
N ARG A 234 19.15 -3.00 10.28
CA ARG A 234 20.44 -2.48 9.81
C ARG A 234 20.47 -0.98 9.59
N MET A 235 19.36 -0.40 9.24
CA MET A 235 19.22 1.06 9.09
C MET A 235 18.37 1.60 10.24
N PRO A 236 18.89 2.53 11.06
CA PRO A 236 18.13 3.09 12.17
C PRO A 236 16.76 3.62 11.73
N GLY A 237 15.75 3.38 12.56
CA GLY A 237 14.40 3.85 12.34
C GLY A 237 13.58 3.08 11.30
N VAL A 238 14.15 2.13 10.54
CA VAL A 238 13.38 1.32 9.59
C VAL A 238 12.45 0.35 10.33
N GLU A 239 11.15 0.44 10.02
CA GLU A 239 10.08 -0.34 10.66
C GLU A 239 9.33 -1.29 9.71
N GLY A 240 9.93 -1.66 8.60
CA GLY A 240 9.33 -2.54 7.60
C GLY A 240 9.42 -1.90 6.21
N VAL A 241 8.54 -2.15 5.24
CA VAL A 241 7.23 -2.83 5.26
C VAL A 241 7.31 -4.12 4.44
N LYS A 242 7.56 -4.03 3.11
CA LYS A 242 7.49 -5.17 2.21
C LYS A 242 8.46 -5.05 1.03
N THR A 243 9.01 -6.19 0.61
CA THR A 243 9.79 -6.31 -0.62
C THR A 243 9.00 -7.06 -1.69
N GLY A 244 9.33 -6.81 -2.94
CA GLY A 244 8.82 -7.55 -4.09
C GLY A 244 9.93 -7.80 -5.12
N PHE A 245 9.82 -8.92 -5.84
CA PHE A 245 10.67 -9.22 -7.00
C PHE A 245 9.99 -10.25 -7.88
N THR A 246 9.89 -9.94 -9.16
CA THR A 246 9.71 -10.88 -10.27
C THR A 246 10.56 -10.40 -11.42
N SER A 247 10.71 -11.21 -12.47
CA SER A 247 11.46 -10.78 -13.67
C SER A 247 10.80 -9.59 -14.36
N LYS A 248 9.47 -9.51 -14.36
CA LYS A 248 8.71 -8.40 -14.95
C LYS A 248 8.68 -7.17 -14.03
N ALA A 249 8.43 -7.36 -12.74
CA ALA A 249 8.33 -6.25 -11.79
C ALA A 249 9.68 -5.61 -11.43
N GLY A 250 10.80 -6.30 -11.68
CA GLY A 250 12.08 -5.86 -11.14
C GLY A 250 12.10 -5.88 -9.60
N ARG A 251 13.04 -5.16 -8.99
CA ARG A 251 13.15 -5.09 -7.52
C ARG A 251 12.25 -3.97 -6.97
N CYS A 252 11.24 -4.33 -6.17
CA CYS A 252 10.31 -3.42 -5.52
C CYS A 252 10.55 -3.38 -4.01
N LEU A 253 10.23 -2.24 -3.38
CA LEU A 253 10.34 -2.04 -1.93
C LEU A 253 9.35 -0.99 -1.46
N ILE A 254 8.70 -1.28 -0.34
CA ILE A 254 8.08 -0.25 0.50
C ILE A 254 8.81 -0.27 1.84
N ALA A 255 9.25 0.92 2.28
CA ALA A 255 9.92 1.09 3.56
C ALA A 255 9.24 2.21 4.37
N LYS A 256 8.88 1.92 5.63
CA LYS A 256 8.54 2.91 6.64
C LYS A 256 9.76 3.18 7.50
N VAL A 257 9.98 4.46 7.82
CA VAL A 257 11.08 4.89 8.71
C VAL A 257 10.53 5.86 9.74
N SER A 258 10.86 5.62 11.01
CA SER A 258 10.58 6.54 12.11
C SER A 258 11.91 6.91 12.77
N GLN A 259 12.33 8.16 12.62
CA GLN A 259 13.59 8.64 13.17
C GLN A 259 13.52 10.14 13.45
N ASP A 260 14.03 10.57 14.60
CA ASP A 260 14.14 11.98 15.03
C ASP A 260 12.80 12.75 14.88
N GLY A 261 11.71 12.09 15.30
CA GLY A 261 10.35 12.65 15.26
C GLY A 261 9.76 12.76 13.84
N ARG A 262 10.40 12.16 12.84
CA ARG A 262 9.93 12.09 11.45
C ARG A 262 9.47 10.69 11.10
N GLU A 263 8.39 10.62 10.35
CA GLU A 263 7.87 9.37 9.79
C GLU A 263 7.84 9.46 8.27
N LEU A 264 8.59 8.60 7.62
CA LEU A 264 8.69 8.56 6.16
C LEU A 264 8.14 7.25 5.61
N LEU A 265 7.46 7.34 4.46
CA LEU A 265 7.08 6.19 3.64
C LEU A 265 7.74 6.32 2.28
N LEU A 266 8.54 5.33 1.92
CA LEU A 266 9.17 5.21 0.62
C LEU A 266 8.57 4.05 -0.16
N VAL A 267 8.14 4.30 -1.39
CA VAL A 267 7.74 3.28 -2.37
C VAL A 267 8.70 3.32 -3.54
N LEU A 268 9.29 2.17 -3.89
CA LEU A 268 10.14 1.97 -5.05
C LEU A 268 9.58 0.84 -5.90
N LEU A 269 9.36 1.10 -7.19
CA LEU A 269 8.97 0.10 -8.18
C LEU A 269 10.04 -0.01 -9.26
N HIS A 270 10.34 -1.24 -9.65
CA HIS A 270 11.31 -1.58 -10.70
C HIS A 270 12.67 -0.89 -10.52
N ALA A 271 13.29 -1.05 -9.35
CA ALA A 271 14.58 -0.46 -9.05
C ALA A 271 15.73 -1.44 -9.35
N SER A 272 16.76 -1.01 -10.05
CA SER A 272 17.94 -1.84 -10.30
C SER A 272 18.79 -2.05 -9.05
N SER A 273 18.88 -1.05 -8.17
CA SER A 273 19.65 -1.06 -6.91
C SER A 273 18.83 -0.60 -5.71
N ARG A 274 17.71 -1.33 -5.41
CA ARG A 274 16.71 -0.87 -4.43
C ARG A 274 17.26 -0.50 -3.06
N TRP A 275 18.29 -1.20 -2.57
CA TRP A 275 18.83 -0.94 -1.23
C TRP A 275 19.59 0.39 -1.16
N ASN A 276 20.48 0.62 -2.12
CA ASN A 276 21.23 1.88 -2.20
C ASN A 276 20.30 3.05 -2.50
N THR A 277 19.37 2.86 -3.44
CA THR A 277 18.36 3.87 -3.78
C THR A 277 17.51 4.22 -2.57
N ALA A 278 17.00 3.22 -1.84
CA ALA A 278 16.21 3.44 -0.63
C ALA A 278 17.02 4.18 0.45
N THR A 279 18.25 3.75 0.72
CA THR A 279 19.12 4.40 1.72
C THR A 279 19.35 5.88 1.39
N HIS A 280 19.62 6.21 0.12
CA HIS A 280 19.83 7.60 -0.30
C HIS A 280 18.55 8.44 -0.17
N LEU A 281 17.41 7.94 -0.61
CA LEU A 281 16.13 8.66 -0.54
C LEU A 281 15.63 8.84 0.90
N ILE A 282 15.79 7.84 1.75
CA ILE A 282 15.45 7.93 3.17
C ILE A 282 16.33 9.00 3.84
N LYS A 283 17.65 8.95 3.64
CA LYS A 283 18.57 9.97 4.17
C LYS A 283 18.25 11.38 3.63
N TYR A 284 17.88 11.49 2.37
CA TYR A 284 17.40 12.74 1.78
C TYR A 284 16.15 13.24 2.51
N GLY A 285 15.14 12.40 2.68
CA GLY A 285 13.90 12.74 3.37
C GLY A 285 14.16 13.17 4.83
N LEU A 286 15.00 12.45 5.57
CA LEU A 286 15.31 12.78 6.97
C LEU A 286 16.05 14.13 7.13
N ARG A 287 16.86 14.53 6.16
CA ARG A 287 17.66 15.79 6.20
C ARG A 287 16.90 17.03 5.76
N ASN A 288 15.84 16.89 4.95
CA ASN A 288 15.07 18.04 4.50
C ASN A 288 14.21 18.57 5.64
N PRO A 289 14.37 19.84 6.04
CA PRO A 289 13.54 20.42 7.08
C PRO A 289 12.07 20.37 6.61
N ARG A 290 11.15 20.10 7.54
CA ARG A 290 9.73 20.36 7.31
C ARG A 290 9.61 21.80 6.85
N LEU A 291 9.03 22.06 5.68
CA LEU A 291 8.57 23.40 5.36
C LEU A 291 7.59 23.74 6.48
N ALA A 292 8.01 24.64 7.39
CA ALA A 292 7.13 25.12 8.43
C ALA A 292 5.87 25.62 7.73
N THR A 293 4.74 25.01 8.02
CA THR A 293 3.44 25.55 7.62
C THR A 293 3.35 26.87 8.34
N THR A 294 3.68 27.96 7.65
CA THR A 294 3.42 29.30 8.14
C THR A 294 1.91 29.37 8.21
N ALA A 295 1.38 29.17 9.41
CA ALA A 295 0.00 29.43 9.68
C ALA A 295 -0.24 30.90 9.34
N LEU A 296 -0.88 31.14 8.21
CA LEU A 296 -1.49 32.43 7.93
C LEU A 296 -2.58 32.59 9.00
N ARG A 297 -2.27 33.43 9.99
CA ARG A 297 -3.25 34.00 10.92
C ARG A 297 -4.07 35.07 10.21
#